data_f30c9a6a038466bef3dd8ac63adf927d
#
_entry.id   f30c9a6a038466bef3dd8ac63adf927d
#
_cell.length_a   1.000
_cell.length_b   1.000
_cell.length_c   1.000
_cell.angle_alpha   90.00
_cell.angle_beta   90.00
_cell.angle_gamma   90.00
#
_symmetry.space_group_name_H-M   'P 1'
#
loop_
_entity.id
_entity.type
_entity.pdbx_description
1 polymer ?
#
loop_
_entity_poly.entity_id
_entity_poly.type
_entity_poly.pdbx_seq_one_letter_code
_entity_poly.pdbx_strand_id
1 'polypeptide(L)'
;MPYQNPVLQTELTDAISAAMVELYAEFYDHDRTTATTYINDNVVLCVLEDILSAGETEQIADGASAKVIDGRVAFQEGAQDEFTEAIERLTGRPVTAFLSANQTAPGVACELFFLEPMPTDES
;
A
#
# COMPACT_ATOMS: atom_id res chain seq x y z
N MET A 1 3.59 -29.23 -2.09
CA MET A 1 3.99 -27.93 -2.48
C MET A 1 2.83 -27.12 -2.97
N PRO A 2 2.62 -26.06 -2.39
CA PRO A 2 1.53 -25.25 -2.83
C PRO A 2 1.91 -24.64 -4.18
N TYR A 3 1.18 -24.99 -5.17
CA TYR A 3 1.34 -24.41 -6.46
C TYR A 3 0.49 -23.17 -6.54
N GLN A 4 1.10 -22.05 -6.80
CA GLN A 4 0.34 -20.83 -6.93
C GLN A 4 -0.14 -20.68 -8.35
N ASN A 5 -1.43 -20.66 -8.50
CA ASN A 5 -2.04 -20.42 -9.80
C ASN A 5 -1.82 -18.97 -10.19
N PRO A 6 -1.14 -18.67 -11.30
CA PRO A 6 -0.88 -17.28 -11.67
C PRO A 6 -2.13 -16.45 -11.84
N VAL A 7 -3.25 -17.05 -12.26
CA VAL A 7 -4.50 -16.31 -12.40
C VAL A 7 -5.02 -15.89 -11.02
N LEU A 8 -4.99 -16.80 -10.05
CA LEU A 8 -5.42 -16.47 -8.69
C LEU A 8 -4.53 -15.43 -8.06
N GLN A 9 -3.23 -15.49 -8.32
CA GLN A 9 -2.32 -14.50 -7.79
C GLN A 9 -2.57 -13.12 -8.39
N THR A 10 -2.87 -13.06 -9.68
CA THR A 10 -3.21 -11.81 -10.35
C THR A 10 -4.49 -11.24 -9.78
N GLU A 11 -5.51 -12.06 -9.54
CA GLU A 11 -6.74 -11.60 -8.91
C GLU A 11 -6.49 -11.04 -7.52
N LEU A 12 -5.61 -11.68 -6.76
CA LEU A 12 -5.28 -11.23 -5.42
C LEU A 12 -4.54 -9.90 -5.45
N THR A 13 -3.53 -9.75 -6.31
CA THR A 13 -2.80 -8.49 -6.40
C THR A 13 -3.70 -7.36 -6.90
N ASP A 14 -4.61 -7.64 -7.80
CA ASP A 14 -5.57 -6.64 -8.27
C ASP A 14 -6.52 -6.23 -7.14
N ALA A 15 -6.97 -7.17 -6.34
CA ALA A 15 -7.84 -6.89 -5.22
C ALA A 15 -7.13 -6.03 -4.16
N ILE A 16 -5.86 -6.32 -3.90
CA ILE A 16 -5.08 -5.53 -2.96
C ILE A 16 -4.88 -4.11 -3.50
N SER A 17 -4.54 -3.99 -4.78
CA SER A 17 -4.36 -2.67 -5.41
C SER A 17 -5.64 -1.84 -5.31
N ALA A 18 -6.79 -2.45 -5.57
CA ALA A 18 -8.07 -1.76 -5.49
C ALA A 18 -8.37 -1.31 -4.04
N ALA A 19 -8.06 -2.15 -3.07
CA ALA A 19 -8.28 -1.81 -1.67
C ALA A 19 -7.39 -0.63 -1.24
N MET A 20 -6.14 -0.61 -1.69
CA MET A 20 -5.23 0.49 -1.35
C MET A 20 -5.69 1.81 -1.98
N VAL A 21 -6.13 1.78 -3.23
CA VAL A 21 -6.64 2.96 -3.92
C VAL A 21 -7.89 3.49 -3.19
N GLU A 22 -8.76 2.60 -2.76
CA GLU A 22 -9.97 2.97 -2.04
C GLU A 22 -9.64 3.66 -0.71
N LEU A 23 -8.70 3.11 0.03
CA LEU A 23 -8.29 3.70 1.30
C LEU A 23 -7.67 5.08 1.09
N TYR A 24 -6.83 5.22 0.08
CA TYR A 24 -6.23 6.52 -0.23
C TYR A 24 -7.30 7.53 -0.65
N ALA A 25 -8.26 7.14 -1.48
CA ALA A 25 -9.32 8.04 -1.92
C ALA A 25 -10.20 8.50 -0.76
N GLU A 26 -10.43 7.60 0.20
CA GLU A 26 -11.25 7.91 1.36
C GLU A 26 -10.62 8.99 2.24
N PHE A 27 -9.30 8.94 2.40
CA PHE A 27 -8.61 9.86 3.29
C PHE A 27 -8.14 11.15 2.62
N TYR A 28 -7.86 11.10 1.32
CA TYR A 28 -7.27 12.25 0.62
C TYR A 28 -8.21 12.93 -0.35
N ASP A 29 -9.41 12.40 -0.54
CA ASP A 29 -10.36 12.96 -1.50
C ASP A 29 -9.68 13.14 -2.87
N HIS A 30 -8.93 12.12 -3.28
CA HIS A 30 -8.12 12.16 -4.49
C HIS A 30 -8.31 10.83 -5.21
N ASP A 31 -8.82 10.85 -6.43
CA ASP A 31 -9.26 9.65 -7.12
C ASP A 31 -8.39 9.25 -8.32
N ARG A 32 -7.21 9.85 -8.45
CA ARG A 32 -6.32 9.53 -9.58
C ARG A 32 -5.18 8.61 -9.21
N THR A 33 -5.05 8.25 -7.94
CA THR A 33 -4.00 7.36 -7.49
C THR A 33 -4.16 5.99 -8.14
N THR A 34 -3.05 5.47 -8.64
CA THR A 34 -3.01 4.11 -9.17
C THR A 34 -2.13 3.28 -8.26
N ALA A 35 -2.40 1.98 -8.22
CA ALA A 35 -1.64 1.07 -7.38
C ALA A 35 -1.27 -0.17 -8.16
N THR A 36 -0.06 -0.67 -7.93
CA THR A 36 0.40 -1.94 -8.46
C THR A 36 0.91 -2.75 -7.28
N THR A 37 0.49 -3.99 -7.18
CA THR A 37 0.85 -4.85 -6.06
C THR A 37 1.70 -6.01 -6.55
N TYR A 38 2.75 -6.30 -5.80
CA TYR A 38 3.65 -7.41 -6.07
C TYR A 38 3.68 -8.29 -4.83
N ILE A 39 3.58 -9.59 -5.03
CA ILE A 39 3.68 -10.55 -3.93
C ILE A 39 4.81 -11.50 -4.25
N ASN A 40 5.73 -11.64 -3.32
CA ASN A 40 6.82 -12.57 -3.43
C ASN A 40 6.95 -13.29 -2.10
N ASP A 41 6.47 -14.52 -2.05
CA ASP A 41 6.51 -15.35 -0.85
C ASP A 41 5.73 -14.70 0.30
N ASN A 42 6.43 -14.16 1.29
CA ASN A 42 5.76 -13.53 2.44
C ASN A 42 5.87 -12.01 2.41
N VAL A 43 6.15 -11.43 1.25
CA VAL A 43 6.27 -9.97 1.09
C VAL A 43 5.20 -9.49 0.14
N VAL A 44 4.44 -8.47 0.57
CA VAL A 44 3.48 -7.78 -0.28
C VAL A 44 3.95 -6.34 -0.42
N LEU A 45 4.17 -5.91 -1.65
CA LEU A 45 4.59 -4.54 -1.94
C LEU A 45 3.53 -3.87 -2.78
N CYS A 46 2.98 -2.77 -2.27
CA CYS A 46 2.04 -1.95 -3.02
C CYS A 46 2.75 -0.66 -3.40
N VAL A 47 2.84 -0.40 -4.69
CA VAL A 47 3.41 0.84 -5.22
C VAL A 47 2.27 1.72 -5.68
N LEU A 48 2.19 2.93 -5.13
CA LEU A 48 1.13 3.86 -5.46
C LEU A 48 1.73 5.08 -6.16
N GLU A 49 1.09 5.48 -7.26
CA GLU A 49 1.55 6.59 -8.07
C GLU A 49 0.46 7.63 -8.19
N ASP A 50 0.85 8.86 -8.52
CA ASP A 50 -0.07 9.99 -8.63
C ASP A 50 -0.84 10.19 -7.33
N ILE A 51 -0.10 10.21 -6.22
CA ILE A 51 -0.70 10.21 -4.89
C ILE A 51 -1.00 11.61 -4.37
N LEU A 52 -0.47 12.66 -4.99
CA LEU A 52 -0.57 14.00 -4.43
C LEU A 52 -1.87 14.67 -4.83
N SER A 53 -2.56 15.24 -3.85
CA SER A 53 -3.74 16.06 -4.11
C SER A 53 -3.30 17.41 -4.70
N ALA A 54 -4.26 18.16 -5.24
CA ALA A 54 -3.97 19.49 -5.79
C ALA A 54 -3.39 20.42 -4.72
N GLY A 55 -3.92 20.35 -3.49
CA GLY A 55 -3.42 21.16 -2.39
C GLY A 55 -2.00 20.79 -2.00
N GLU A 56 -1.66 19.50 -2.00
CA GLU A 56 -0.32 19.06 -1.70
C GLU A 56 0.67 19.49 -2.80
N THR A 57 0.26 19.38 -4.05
CA THR A 57 1.09 19.83 -5.16
C THR A 57 1.40 21.32 -5.05
N GLU A 58 0.40 22.09 -4.65
CA GLU A 58 0.57 23.51 -4.44
C GLU A 58 1.53 23.81 -3.29
N GLN A 59 1.41 23.08 -2.19
CA GLN A 59 2.31 23.23 -1.05
C GLN A 59 3.76 22.91 -1.45
N ILE A 60 3.96 21.89 -2.26
CA ILE A 60 5.29 21.51 -2.72
C ILE A 60 5.87 22.61 -3.60
N ALA A 61 5.05 23.18 -4.51
CA ALA A 61 5.48 24.27 -5.35
C ALA A 61 5.90 25.49 -4.53
N ASP A 62 5.29 25.66 -3.36
CA ASP A 62 5.62 26.77 -2.45
C ASP A 62 6.76 26.42 -1.51
N GLY A 63 7.44 25.30 -1.70
CA GLY A 63 8.59 24.92 -0.88
C GLY A 63 8.25 24.19 0.40
N ALA A 64 7.04 23.68 0.53
CA ALA A 64 6.58 23.01 1.77
C ALA A 64 6.56 21.48 1.66
N SER A 65 7.52 20.89 0.93
CA SER A 65 7.60 19.44 0.75
C SER A 65 7.66 18.69 2.08
N ALA A 66 8.44 19.19 3.03
CA ALA A 66 8.59 18.53 4.33
C ALA A 66 7.25 18.45 5.05
N LYS A 67 6.42 19.49 4.92
CA LYS A 67 5.11 19.51 5.56
C LYS A 67 4.18 18.47 4.94
N VAL A 68 4.27 18.30 3.63
CA VAL A 68 3.48 17.28 2.92
C VAL A 68 3.90 15.89 3.38
N ILE A 69 5.20 15.63 3.47
CA ILE A 69 5.73 14.35 3.94
C ILE A 69 5.27 14.09 5.38
N ASP A 70 5.36 15.08 6.26
CA ASP A 70 4.94 14.91 7.65
C ASP A 70 3.45 14.57 7.74
N GLY A 71 2.62 15.20 6.92
CA GLY A 71 1.20 14.89 6.87
C GLY A 71 0.93 13.47 6.40
N ARG A 72 1.71 13.01 5.43
CA ARG A 72 1.57 11.65 4.91
C ARG A 72 2.01 10.60 5.92
N VAL A 73 3.10 10.87 6.64
CA VAL A 73 3.55 9.97 7.70
C VAL A 73 2.49 9.86 8.78
N ALA A 74 1.91 10.98 9.19
CA ALA A 74 0.86 10.98 10.20
C ALA A 74 -0.37 10.20 9.74
N PHE A 75 -0.77 10.35 8.47
CA PHE A 75 -1.87 9.58 7.91
C PHE A 75 -1.56 8.08 7.96
N GLN A 76 -0.38 7.69 7.54
CA GLN A 76 -0.02 6.27 7.47
C GLN A 76 0.05 5.65 8.85
N GLU A 77 0.52 6.38 9.84
CA GLU A 77 0.50 5.89 11.21
C GLU A 77 -0.92 5.72 11.72
N GLY A 78 -1.80 6.67 11.38
CA GLY A 78 -3.20 6.60 11.80
C GLY A 78 -4.00 5.54 11.05
N ALA A 79 -3.62 5.21 9.81
CA ALA A 79 -4.35 4.28 8.97
C ALA A 79 -3.69 2.90 8.91
N GLN A 80 -2.63 2.68 9.68
CA GLN A 80 -1.89 1.42 9.62
C GLN A 80 -2.78 0.22 9.86
N ASP A 81 -3.70 0.32 10.81
CA ASP A 81 -4.58 -0.80 11.14
C ASP A 81 -5.52 -1.13 9.98
N GLU A 82 -6.00 -0.12 9.26
CA GLU A 82 -6.88 -0.34 8.13
C GLU A 82 -6.14 -0.98 6.96
N PHE A 83 -4.91 -0.53 6.68
CA PHE A 83 -4.08 -1.15 5.67
C PHE A 83 -3.78 -2.60 6.01
N THR A 84 -3.36 -2.84 7.24
CA THR A 84 -3.00 -4.18 7.72
C THR A 84 -4.21 -5.11 7.65
N GLU A 85 -5.37 -4.63 8.12
CA GLU A 85 -6.59 -5.43 8.10
C GLU A 85 -6.97 -5.82 6.67
N ALA A 86 -6.86 -4.89 5.73
CA ALA A 86 -7.19 -5.19 4.34
C ALA A 86 -6.28 -6.29 3.78
N ILE A 87 -4.99 -6.21 4.07
CA ILE A 87 -4.05 -7.22 3.60
C ILE A 87 -4.34 -8.57 4.25
N GLU A 88 -4.59 -8.60 5.56
CA GLU A 88 -4.89 -9.84 6.26
C GLU A 88 -6.18 -10.48 5.75
N ARG A 89 -7.19 -9.66 5.51
CA ARG A 89 -8.46 -10.16 5.00
C ARG A 89 -8.31 -10.75 3.60
N LEU A 90 -7.55 -10.07 2.74
CA LEU A 90 -7.42 -10.50 1.35
C LEU A 90 -6.45 -11.67 1.19
N THR A 91 -5.38 -11.72 1.97
CA THR A 91 -4.39 -12.79 1.85
C THR A 91 -4.70 -13.99 2.74
N GLY A 92 -5.49 -13.79 3.79
CA GLY A 92 -5.72 -14.83 4.79
C GLY A 92 -4.52 -15.10 5.67
N ARG A 93 -3.55 -14.17 5.71
CA ARG A 93 -2.31 -14.37 6.45
C ARG A 93 -2.06 -13.17 7.37
N PRO A 94 -1.57 -13.42 8.59
CA PRO A 94 -1.24 -12.31 9.49
C PRO A 94 -0.08 -11.47 8.97
N VAL A 95 -0.18 -10.16 9.19
CA VAL A 95 0.92 -9.24 8.87
C VAL A 95 1.82 -9.13 10.09
N THR A 96 3.11 -9.35 9.90
CA THR A 96 4.08 -9.29 10.98
C THR A 96 4.85 -7.99 11.03
N ALA A 97 4.90 -7.25 9.92
CA ALA A 97 5.56 -5.95 9.88
C ALA A 97 4.99 -5.12 8.74
N PHE A 98 5.00 -3.82 8.92
CA PHE A 98 4.51 -2.87 7.93
C PHE A 98 5.48 -1.71 7.85
N LEU A 99 5.89 -1.37 6.64
CA LEU A 99 6.75 -0.24 6.37
C LEU A 99 6.12 0.61 5.28
N SER A 100 6.28 1.90 5.39
CA SER A 100 5.69 2.83 4.46
C SER A 100 6.68 3.94 4.12
N ALA A 101 6.68 4.38 2.88
CA ALA A 101 7.56 5.46 2.46
C ALA A 101 6.86 6.30 1.40
N ASN A 102 7.21 7.58 1.37
CA ASN A 102 6.63 8.55 0.44
C ASN A 102 7.71 9.40 -0.20
N GLN A 103 7.46 9.78 -1.44
CA GLN A 103 8.31 10.72 -2.16
C GLN A 103 7.40 11.73 -2.85
N THR A 104 7.84 12.99 -2.93
CA THR A 104 7.00 14.05 -3.49
C THR A 104 7.38 14.44 -4.91
N ALA A 105 8.52 14.03 -5.42
CA ALA A 105 8.95 14.41 -6.76
C ALA A 105 9.60 13.22 -7.47
N PRO A 106 8.83 12.35 -8.13
CA PRO A 106 7.37 12.39 -8.32
C PRO A 106 6.60 11.95 -7.09
N GLY A 107 5.29 12.13 -7.11
CA GLY A 107 4.42 11.71 -6.01
C GLY A 107 4.19 10.22 -6.03
N VAL A 108 4.98 9.50 -5.27
CA VAL A 108 4.96 8.03 -5.22
C VAL A 108 5.01 7.59 -3.76
N ALA A 109 4.27 6.54 -3.45
CA ALA A 109 4.33 5.91 -2.13
C ALA A 109 4.49 4.41 -2.30
N CYS A 110 5.06 3.76 -1.30
CA CYS A 110 5.00 2.31 -1.24
C CYS A 110 4.61 1.88 0.16
N GLU A 111 3.76 0.83 0.20
CA GLU A 111 3.33 0.21 1.42
C GLU A 111 3.83 -1.22 1.38
N LEU A 112 4.68 -1.59 2.32
CA LEU A 112 5.34 -2.89 2.32
C LEU A 112 4.86 -3.68 3.53
N PHE A 113 4.36 -4.88 3.28
CA PHE A 113 3.84 -5.75 4.34
C PHE A 113 4.63 -7.04 4.36
N PHE A 114 5.06 -7.44 5.54
CA PHE A 114 5.65 -8.75 5.73
C PHE A 114 4.60 -9.64 6.36
N LEU A 115 4.35 -10.78 5.74
CA LEU A 115 3.34 -11.72 6.21
C LEU A 115 4.02 -12.86 6.96
N GLU A 116 3.24 -13.48 7.84
CA GLU A 116 3.70 -14.72 8.44
C GLU A 116 3.91 -15.75 7.34
N PRO A 117 5.03 -16.47 7.32
CA PRO A 117 5.27 -17.44 6.26
C PRO A 117 4.16 -18.48 6.20
N MET A 118 3.87 -18.92 4.98
CA MET A 118 2.90 -19.99 4.81
C MET A 118 3.38 -21.22 5.56
N PRO A 119 2.48 -21.95 6.23
CA PRO A 119 2.88 -23.19 6.85
C PRO A 119 3.43 -24.12 5.80
N THR A 120 4.57 -24.74 6.08
CA THR A 120 5.07 -25.74 5.18
C THR A 120 4.27 -27.00 5.34
N ASP A 121 4.04 -27.66 4.25
CA ASP A 121 3.24 -28.85 4.27
C ASP A 121 4.12 -30.08 4.28
N GLU A 122 5.15 -30.03 5.07
CA GLU A 122 6.04 -31.10 5.11
C GLU A 122 5.58 -32.14 6.07
N SER A 123 4.66 -31.87 6.73
CA SER A 123 4.16 -32.87 7.61
C SER A 123 3.98 -34.22 6.99
#